data_dd8577f9c7dbbb37b7789c132eb05c86
#
_entry.id   dd8577f9c7dbbb37b7789c132eb05c86
#
_cell.length_a   1.000
_cell.length_b   1.000
_cell.length_c   1.000
_cell.angle_alpha   90.00
_cell.angle_beta   90.00
_cell.angle_gamma   90.00
#
_symmetry.space_group_name_H-M   'P 1'
#
loop_
_entity.id
_entity.type
_entity.pdbx_description
1 polymer ?
#
loop_
_entity_poly.entity_id
_entity_poly.type
_entity_poly.pdbx_seq_one_letter_code
_entity_poly.pdbx_strand_id
1 'polypeptide(L)'
;LIDKDKWNSNQTIEVEGQWDNISDGDQSFAIILEADNETDSDRNYRYVDPPDVALKNLDLTDKGTFYVSEASRDTDENQQEATFTVRLSSQPDDGNDNTTNDNVTINLKSSDTGEGIIVGITGGGTSGDFINIDNGTIIFKASDWNSERTVTVQGVADNYSDGDQNYTIVLSPDNKTKDNRFKYVDPPDVSLKNIDLTGKGSYYISAISN
;
A
#
# COMPACT_ATOMS: atom_id res chain seq x y z
N LEU A 1 3.56 27.17 -38.04
CA LEU A 1 3.40 27.37 -39.48
C LEU A 1 4.76 27.25 -40.17
N ILE A 2 4.91 26.34 -41.13
CA ILE A 2 6.15 26.19 -41.91
C ILE A 2 6.06 27.16 -43.11
N ASP A 3 6.91 28.17 -43.09
CA ASP A 3 6.98 29.17 -44.15
C ASP A 3 7.65 28.61 -45.43
N LYS A 4 7.24 29.09 -46.60
CA LYS A 4 7.78 28.70 -47.91
C LYS A 4 9.31 28.80 -48.02
N ASP A 5 9.93 29.69 -47.21
CA ASP A 5 11.38 29.91 -47.20
C ASP A 5 12.12 29.03 -46.20
N LYS A 6 11.35 28.23 -45.39
CA LYS A 6 11.89 27.32 -44.33
C LYS A 6 11.41 25.89 -44.50
N TRP A 7 10.77 25.53 -45.57
CA TRP A 7 10.17 24.21 -45.79
C TRP A 7 11.19 23.06 -45.72
N ASN A 8 12.44 23.32 -46.06
CA ASN A 8 13.54 22.34 -46.03
C ASN A 8 14.42 22.45 -44.78
N SER A 9 14.00 23.19 -43.77
CA SER A 9 14.71 23.35 -42.52
C SER A 9 13.96 22.60 -41.43
N ASN A 10 14.73 21.88 -40.58
CA ASN A 10 14.14 21.23 -39.42
C ASN A 10 13.47 22.25 -38.49
N GLN A 11 12.27 21.94 -38.09
CA GLN A 11 11.56 22.67 -37.03
C GLN A 11 11.69 21.86 -35.75
N THR A 12 12.13 22.50 -34.66
CA THR A 12 12.26 21.86 -33.35
C THR A 12 11.07 22.22 -32.48
N ILE A 13 10.47 21.21 -31.89
CA ILE A 13 9.44 21.36 -30.86
C ILE A 13 10.07 20.83 -29.56
N GLU A 14 10.08 21.67 -28.53
CA GLU A 14 10.52 21.28 -27.20
C GLU A 14 9.31 20.81 -26.41
N VAL A 15 9.46 19.67 -25.73
CA VAL A 15 8.43 19.08 -24.86
C VAL A 15 9.05 18.86 -23.50
N GLU A 16 8.42 19.40 -22.48
CA GLU A 16 8.84 19.26 -21.08
C GLU A 16 7.92 18.31 -20.36
N GLY A 17 8.51 17.30 -19.65
CA GLY A 17 7.78 16.42 -18.76
C GLY A 17 7.26 17.18 -17.55
N GLN A 18 6.04 16.87 -17.12
CA GLN A 18 5.46 17.44 -15.90
C GLN A 18 5.69 16.48 -14.73
N TRP A 19 6.18 17.03 -13.64
CA TRP A 19 6.31 16.30 -12.38
C TRP A 19 5.06 16.51 -11.53
N ASP A 20 4.47 15.44 -11.01
CA ASP A 20 3.22 15.48 -10.25
C ASP A 20 3.32 14.90 -8.83
N ASN A 21 4.51 14.42 -8.43
CA ASN A 21 4.76 13.79 -7.12
C ASN A 21 3.87 12.57 -6.85
N ILE A 22 3.42 11.89 -7.91
CA ILE A 22 2.64 10.66 -7.81
C ILE A 22 3.53 9.49 -8.26
N SER A 23 3.64 8.45 -7.46
CA SER A 23 4.33 7.21 -7.84
C SER A 23 3.36 6.27 -8.55
N ASP A 24 2.93 6.63 -9.77
CA ASP A 24 1.97 5.88 -10.59
C ASP A 24 2.61 5.18 -11.80
N GLY A 25 3.93 5.26 -11.90
CA GLY A 25 4.73 4.69 -12.98
C GLY A 25 4.77 5.57 -14.22
N ASP A 26 5.62 5.19 -15.15
CA ASP A 26 5.82 5.95 -16.40
C ASP A 26 4.52 6.12 -17.18
N GLN A 27 4.18 7.36 -17.51
CA GLN A 27 2.96 7.70 -18.26
C GLN A 27 3.25 7.92 -19.74
N SER A 28 2.52 7.22 -20.63
CA SER A 28 2.64 7.36 -22.07
C SER A 28 1.67 8.41 -22.59
N PHE A 29 2.14 9.28 -23.47
CA PHE A 29 1.32 10.27 -24.15
C PHE A 29 1.81 10.49 -25.60
N ALA A 30 1.06 11.24 -26.38
CA ALA A 30 1.44 11.57 -27.74
C ALA A 30 1.27 13.07 -28.00
N ILE A 31 2.16 13.62 -28.80
CA ILE A 31 1.95 14.93 -29.44
C ILE A 31 1.25 14.65 -30.74
N ILE A 32 0.00 15.11 -30.81
CA ILE A 32 -0.82 14.97 -31.99
C ILE A 32 -0.42 16.05 -32.99
N LEU A 33 -0.10 15.65 -34.21
CA LEU A 33 0.23 16.50 -35.30
C LEU A 33 -0.92 16.48 -36.33
N GLU A 34 -1.48 17.61 -36.61
CA GLU A 34 -2.60 17.71 -37.54
C GLU A 34 -2.30 18.74 -38.64
N ALA A 35 -2.76 18.46 -39.84
CA ALA A 35 -2.70 19.44 -40.94
C ALA A 35 -3.74 20.55 -40.71
N ASP A 36 -3.31 21.81 -40.83
CA ASP A 36 -4.24 22.93 -40.85
C ASP A 36 -5.00 22.97 -42.18
N ASN A 37 -6.28 22.66 -42.13
CA ASN A 37 -7.16 22.60 -43.30
C ASN A 37 -7.92 23.92 -43.57
N GLU A 38 -7.76 24.91 -42.69
CA GLU A 38 -8.58 26.15 -42.73
C GLU A 38 -7.88 27.34 -43.40
N THR A 39 -6.55 27.30 -43.51
CA THR A 39 -5.78 28.38 -44.12
C THR A 39 -5.45 28.13 -45.59
N ASP A 40 -5.03 29.17 -46.34
CA ASP A 40 -4.52 29.12 -47.71
C ASP A 40 -3.22 28.28 -47.80
N SER A 41 -3.21 27.13 -47.18
CA SER A 41 -2.11 26.17 -47.16
C SER A 41 -1.93 25.58 -48.57
N ASP A 42 -0.69 25.18 -48.85
CA ASP A 42 -0.34 24.47 -50.05
C ASP A 42 -1.25 23.25 -50.25
N ARG A 43 -1.91 23.14 -51.38
CA ARG A 43 -2.85 22.08 -51.70
C ARG A 43 -2.21 20.69 -51.66
N ASN A 44 -0.87 20.59 -51.74
CA ASN A 44 -0.14 19.33 -51.65
C ASN A 44 -0.05 18.81 -50.24
N TYR A 45 -0.18 19.66 -49.21
CA TYR A 45 -0.09 19.27 -47.80
C TYR A 45 -1.44 19.36 -47.09
N ARG A 46 -2.43 19.96 -47.70
CA ARG A 46 -3.79 20.02 -47.18
C ARG A 46 -4.34 18.59 -47.10
N TYR A 47 -4.82 18.15 -45.99
CA TYR A 47 -5.30 16.79 -45.73
C TYR A 47 -4.21 15.69 -45.62
N VAL A 48 -2.94 16.08 -45.60
CA VAL A 48 -1.87 15.14 -45.28
C VAL A 48 -1.69 15.12 -43.76
N ASP A 49 -2.08 14.03 -43.13
CA ASP A 49 -1.96 13.85 -41.71
C ASP A 49 -0.53 13.40 -41.36
N PRO A 50 0.25 14.25 -40.65
CA PRO A 50 1.59 13.83 -40.22
C PRO A 50 1.49 12.79 -39.13
N PRO A 51 2.46 11.86 -38.99
CA PRO A 51 2.46 10.88 -37.90
C PRO A 51 2.64 11.59 -36.56
N ASP A 52 1.87 11.13 -35.57
CA ASP A 52 1.99 11.57 -34.19
C ASP A 52 3.32 11.13 -33.57
N VAL A 53 3.78 11.87 -32.56
CA VAL A 53 4.99 11.56 -31.82
C VAL A 53 4.62 10.96 -30.47
N ALA A 54 4.84 9.65 -30.31
CA ALA A 54 4.66 8.98 -29.05
C ALA A 54 5.84 9.29 -28.09
N LEU A 55 5.51 9.62 -26.86
CA LEU A 55 6.45 9.99 -25.82
C LEU A 55 6.07 9.29 -24.51
N LYS A 56 7.02 9.30 -23.57
CA LYS A 56 6.80 8.79 -22.22
C LYS A 56 7.32 9.80 -21.22
N ASN A 57 6.51 10.16 -20.24
CA ASN A 57 6.94 10.88 -19.06
C ASN A 57 7.42 9.85 -18.05
N LEU A 58 8.70 9.91 -17.65
CA LEU A 58 9.27 8.97 -16.70
C LEU A 58 8.87 9.37 -15.29
N ASP A 59 8.33 8.41 -14.54
CA ASP A 59 8.06 8.58 -13.12
C ASP A 59 9.39 8.46 -12.35
N LEU A 60 9.86 9.59 -11.82
CA LEU A 60 11.04 9.69 -10.98
C LEU A 60 10.68 9.77 -9.48
N THR A 61 9.41 9.60 -9.15
CA THR A 61 8.95 9.61 -7.76
C THR A 61 9.28 8.28 -7.10
N ASP A 62 10.14 8.31 -6.09
CA ASP A 62 10.50 7.11 -5.33
C ASP A 62 9.27 6.54 -4.60
N LYS A 63 8.97 5.27 -4.83
CA LYS A 63 7.93 4.57 -4.07
C LYS A 63 8.32 4.46 -2.61
N GLY A 64 7.39 4.83 -1.74
CA GLY A 64 7.49 4.53 -0.33
C GLY A 64 7.47 3.02 -0.10
N THR A 65 8.04 2.56 0.99
CA THR A 65 8.07 1.14 1.37
C THR A 65 7.73 1.00 2.84
N PHE A 66 6.99 -0.06 3.17
CA PHE A 66 6.74 -0.46 4.54
C PHE A 66 7.70 -1.58 4.94
N TYR A 67 8.36 -1.42 6.07
CA TYR A 67 9.10 -2.50 6.71
C TYR A 67 8.20 -3.14 7.75
N VAL A 68 7.80 -4.38 7.51
CA VAL A 68 6.97 -5.17 8.41
C VAL A 68 7.79 -6.38 8.85
N SER A 69 7.91 -6.59 10.15
CA SER A 69 8.61 -7.77 10.66
C SER A 69 7.71 -9.00 10.61
N GLU A 70 8.32 -10.19 10.64
CA GLU A 70 7.60 -11.41 10.97
C GLU A 70 7.02 -11.32 12.38
N ALA A 71 6.04 -12.16 12.68
CA ALA A 71 5.53 -12.32 14.04
C ALA A 71 6.62 -12.91 14.96
N SER A 72 6.67 -12.43 16.19
CA SER A 72 7.66 -12.87 17.19
C SER A 72 7.54 -14.35 17.57
N ARG A 73 6.34 -14.90 17.40
CA ARG A 73 5.98 -16.32 17.66
C ARG A 73 4.58 -16.62 17.13
N ASP A 74 4.16 -17.88 17.24
CA ASP A 74 2.78 -18.28 17.08
C ASP A 74 1.96 -17.87 18.33
N THR A 75 0.64 -17.70 18.17
CA THR A 75 -0.33 -17.55 19.26
C THR A 75 -0.85 -18.91 19.72
N ASP A 76 -1.61 -18.95 20.78
CA ASP A 76 -2.28 -20.17 21.24
C ASP A 76 -3.65 -19.88 21.90
N GLU A 77 -4.43 -20.91 22.12
CA GLU A 77 -5.75 -20.85 22.74
C GLU A 77 -5.73 -20.44 24.23
N ASN A 78 -4.57 -20.40 24.88
CA ASN A 78 -4.39 -19.81 26.21
C ASN A 78 -4.16 -18.28 26.15
N GLN A 79 -4.54 -17.64 25.04
CA GLN A 79 -4.40 -16.20 24.85
C GLN A 79 -2.95 -15.73 24.80
N GLN A 80 -2.03 -16.59 24.33
CA GLN A 80 -0.65 -16.19 24.13
C GLN A 80 -0.58 -15.07 23.11
N GLU A 81 0.21 -14.05 23.42
CA GLU A 81 0.43 -12.90 22.55
C GLU A 81 1.65 -13.10 21.65
N ALA A 82 1.52 -12.61 20.42
CA ALA A 82 2.60 -12.39 19.47
C ALA A 82 2.68 -10.91 19.11
N THR A 83 3.85 -10.46 18.70
CA THR A 83 4.06 -9.08 18.27
C THR A 83 4.77 -9.04 16.92
N PHE A 84 4.47 -8.01 16.13
CA PHE A 84 5.25 -7.63 14.96
C PHE A 84 5.39 -6.11 14.90
N THR A 85 6.33 -5.62 14.12
CA THR A 85 6.58 -4.18 13.99
C THR A 85 6.35 -3.68 12.58
N VAL A 86 5.94 -2.41 12.47
CA VAL A 86 5.75 -1.71 11.19
C VAL A 86 6.44 -0.35 11.27
N ARG A 87 7.19 0.02 10.22
CA ARG A 87 7.76 1.35 10.04
C ARG A 87 7.83 1.74 8.57
N LEU A 88 7.99 3.02 8.28
CA LEU A 88 8.17 3.52 6.91
C LEU A 88 9.65 3.50 6.48
N SER A 89 9.87 3.51 5.18
CA SER A 89 11.21 3.65 4.57
C SER A 89 11.71 5.09 4.52
N SER A 90 10.80 6.06 4.47
CA SER A 90 11.11 7.49 4.39
C SER A 90 10.06 8.34 5.08
N GLN A 91 10.42 9.59 5.35
CA GLN A 91 9.51 10.57 5.96
C GLN A 91 8.33 10.88 5.02
N PRO A 92 7.10 10.86 5.51
CA PRO A 92 5.95 11.31 4.74
C PRO A 92 6.09 12.76 4.28
N ASP A 93 5.70 12.99 3.03
CA ASP A 93 5.71 14.30 2.38
C ASP A 93 4.59 14.31 1.33
N ASP A 94 3.66 15.24 1.40
CA ASP A 94 2.56 15.38 0.44
C ASP A 94 2.91 16.34 -0.72
N GLY A 95 4.18 16.80 -0.78
CA GLY A 95 4.66 17.76 -1.79
C GLY A 95 4.22 19.20 -1.51
N ASN A 96 3.65 19.46 -0.36
CA ASN A 96 3.21 20.80 0.06
C ASN A 96 3.99 21.21 1.32
N ASP A 97 4.77 22.27 1.31
CA ASP A 97 5.68 22.71 2.39
C ASP A 97 5.07 22.81 3.82
N ASN A 98 3.82 22.35 3.99
CA ASN A 98 3.11 22.33 5.25
C ASN A 98 3.10 20.94 5.91
N THR A 99 4.17 20.59 6.59
CA THR A 99 4.45 19.28 7.22
C THR A 99 3.47 18.84 8.32
N THR A 100 2.40 19.58 8.59
CA THR A 100 1.50 19.29 9.73
C THR A 100 0.46 18.21 9.46
N ASN A 101 0.24 17.84 8.20
CA ASN A 101 -0.79 16.88 7.80
C ASN A 101 -0.27 15.73 6.89
N ASP A 102 1.04 15.62 6.73
CA ASP A 102 1.65 14.58 5.92
C ASP A 102 1.62 13.26 6.70
N ASN A 103 0.55 12.53 6.53
CA ASN A 103 0.33 11.28 7.23
C ASN A 103 0.27 10.13 6.24
N VAL A 104 0.88 9.02 6.63
CA VAL A 104 0.64 7.71 6.02
C VAL A 104 -0.22 6.90 6.96
N THR A 105 -1.34 6.41 6.46
CA THR A 105 -2.32 5.63 7.22
C THR A 105 -2.46 4.25 6.59
N ILE A 106 -2.42 3.21 7.42
CA ILE A 106 -2.69 1.83 7.02
C ILE A 106 -3.74 1.23 7.95
N ASN A 107 -4.53 0.33 7.41
CA ASN A 107 -5.52 -0.45 8.14
C ASN A 107 -4.99 -1.86 8.38
N LEU A 108 -5.33 -2.43 9.53
CA LEU A 108 -5.00 -3.79 9.93
C LEU A 108 -6.28 -4.54 10.26
N LYS A 109 -6.34 -5.79 9.82
CA LYS A 109 -7.48 -6.66 10.12
C LYS A 109 -7.02 -8.11 10.24
N SER A 110 -7.52 -8.84 11.24
CA SER A 110 -7.37 -10.30 11.26
C SER A 110 -8.23 -10.95 10.16
N SER A 111 -7.66 -11.90 9.43
CA SER A 111 -8.42 -12.71 8.46
C SER A 111 -9.39 -13.67 9.14
N ASP A 112 -9.07 -14.04 10.39
CA ASP A 112 -9.92 -14.88 11.23
C ASP A 112 -9.87 -14.43 12.69
N THR A 113 -10.94 -13.80 13.14
CA THR A 113 -11.07 -13.30 14.51
C THR A 113 -11.46 -14.41 15.50
N GLY A 114 -11.80 -15.59 15.02
CA GLY A 114 -11.97 -16.80 15.84
C GLY A 114 -10.64 -17.37 16.31
N GLU A 115 -9.56 -17.10 15.57
CA GLU A 115 -8.22 -17.62 15.83
C GLU A 115 -7.28 -16.57 16.44
N GLY A 116 -7.38 -15.33 16.01
CA GLY A 116 -6.51 -14.27 16.52
C GLY A 116 -7.07 -12.87 16.34
N ILE A 117 -6.88 -12.05 17.35
CA ILE A 117 -7.34 -10.66 17.39
C ILE A 117 -6.20 -9.68 17.68
N ILE A 118 -6.30 -8.48 17.17
CA ILE A 118 -5.39 -7.37 17.49
C ILE A 118 -5.82 -6.79 18.83
N VAL A 119 -4.94 -6.84 19.84
CA VAL A 119 -5.22 -6.37 21.20
C VAL A 119 -4.47 -5.09 21.57
N GLY A 120 -3.47 -4.70 20.77
CA GLY A 120 -2.72 -3.49 21.03
C GLY A 120 -1.87 -3.03 19.86
N ILE A 121 -1.67 -1.72 19.78
CA ILE A 121 -0.69 -1.09 18.91
C ILE A 121 0.03 -0.05 19.76
N THR A 122 1.36 -0.08 19.83
CA THR A 122 2.18 0.83 20.60
C THR A 122 3.33 1.39 19.76
N GLY A 123 4.00 2.45 20.26
CA GLY A 123 5.10 3.09 19.55
C GLY A 123 4.66 4.37 18.82
N GLY A 124 5.64 5.18 18.39
CA GLY A 124 5.39 6.53 17.89
C GLY A 124 5.12 7.54 19.02
N GLY A 125 5.29 8.80 18.72
CA GLY A 125 5.29 9.89 19.71
C GLY A 125 3.94 10.27 20.31
N THR A 126 2.85 9.53 20.07
CA THR A 126 1.53 9.88 20.58
C THR A 126 0.81 8.67 21.15
N SER A 127 0.66 8.64 22.46
CA SER A 127 -0.34 7.83 23.12
C SER A 127 -1.72 8.37 22.76
N GLY A 128 -2.51 7.64 21.99
CA GLY A 128 -3.92 7.97 21.77
C GLY A 128 -4.53 7.68 20.40
N ASP A 129 -3.76 7.33 19.39
CA ASP A 129 -4.32 6.98 18.08
C ASP A 129 -4.65 5.50 18.01
N PHE A 130 -5.46 4.99 18.95
CA PHE A 130 -5.70 3.56 19.08
C PHE A 130 -7.15 3.16 19.22
N ILE A 131 -7.44 2.19 18.47
CA ILE A 131 -8.06 0.89 18.71
C ILE A 131 -9.55 0.89 18.51
N ASN A 132 -9.93 0.37 17.39
CA ASN A 132 -11.05 -0.53 17.37
C ASN A 132 -10.48 -1.95 17.20
N ILE A 133 -10.70 -2.84 18.14
CA ILE A 133 -10.10 -4.17 18.25
C ILE A 133 -10.38 -5.04 17.01
N ASP A 134 -11.42 -4.75 16.25
CA ASP A 134 -11.78 -5.47 15.03
C ASP A 134 -11.15 -4.88 13.74
N ASN A 135 -10.66 -3.63 13.80
CA ASN A 135 -10.01 -2.94 12.69
C ASN A 135 -8.96 -1.98 13.23
N GLY A 136 -7.72 -2.41 13.31
CA GLY A 136 -6.60 -1.55 13.71
C GLY A 136 -6.27 -0.53 12.63
N THR A 137 -5.88 0.68 13.02
CA THR A 137 -5.34 1.70 12.11
C THR A 137 -4.00 2.20 12.68
N ILE A 138 -2.98 2.25 11.83
CA ILE A 138 -1.69 2.87 12.15
C ILE A 138 -1.57 4.16 11.37
N ILE A 139 -1.15 5.23 12.05
CA ILE A 139 -0.85 6.52 11.45
C ILE A 139 0.62 6.85 11.70
N PHE A 140 1.35 7.13 10.63
CA PHE A 140 2.71 7.66 10.66
C PHE A 140 2.66 9.14 10.28
N LYS A 141 3.22 9.98 11.14
CA LYS A 141 3.34 11.43 10.91
C LYS A 141 4.77 11.75 10.45
N ALA A 142 4.95 12.87 9.77
CA ALA A 142 6.28 13.37 9.41
C ALA A 142 7.24 13.54 10.60
N SER A 143 6.68 13.75 11.80
CA SER A 143 7.47 13.93 13.05
C SER A 143 7.93 12.62 13.68
N ASP A 144 7.31 11.46 13.37
CA ASP A 144 7.55 10.19 14.06
C ASP A 144 7.61 8.96 13.14
N TRP A 145 7.75 9.20 11.84
CA TRP A 145 7.71 8.18 10.78
C TRP A 145 8.72 7.04 10.95
N ASN A 146 9.89 7.33 11.52
CA ASN A 146 10.98 6.39 11.73
C ASN A 146 10.84 5.60 13.05
N SER A 147 9.83 5.91 13.85
CA SER A 147 9.55 5.15 15.07
C SER A 147 8.73 3.91 14.73
N GLU A 148 9.18 2.76 15.18
CA GLU A 148 8.44 1.51 14.99
C GLU A 148 7.08 1.56 15.70
N ARG A 149 6.08 0.97 15.04
CA ARG A 149 4.77 0.66 15.63
C ARG A 149 4.76 -0.83 15.92
N THR A 150 4.57 -1.21 17.17
CA THR A 150 4.45 -2.60 17.59
C THR A 150 2.98 -2.96 17.68
N VAL A 151 2.58 -3.96 16.91
CA VAL A 151 1.24 -4.55 16.92
C VAL A 151 1.28 -5.78 17.78
N THR A 152 0.35 -5.90 18.74
CA THR A 152 0.16 -7.07 19.58
C THR A 152 -1.08 -7.82 19.12
N VAL A 153 -0.92 -9.10 18.87
CA VAL A 153 -1.96 -10.04 18.45
C VAL A 153 -2.09 -11.11 19.52
N GLN A 154 -3.32 -11.45 19.88
CA GLN A 154 -3.62 -12.46 20.90
C GLN A 154 -4.39 -13.63 20.27
N GLY A 155 -4.02 -14.86 20.63
CA GLY A 155 -4.75 -16.05 20.24
C GLY A 155 -6.12 -16.13 20.91
N VAL A 156 -7.07 -16.78 20.26
CA VAL A 156 -8.44 -16.95 20.73
C VAL A 156 -8.72 -18.42 20.97
N ALA A 157 -9.34 -18.73 22.10
CA ALA A 157 -9.79 -20.09 22.42
C ALA A 157 -11.20 -20.32 21.89
N ASP A 158 -11.44 -21.45 21.25
CA ASP A 158 -12.75 -21.80 20.71
C ASP A 158 -13.37 -23.07 21.26
N ASN A 159 -12.67 -23.85 22.05
CA ASN A 159 -13.07 -25.16 22.63
C ASN A 159 -13.29 -26.27 21.59
N TYR A 160 -12.82 -26.14 20.38
CA TYR A 160 -12.80 -27.21 19.38
C TYR A 160 -11.41 -27.83 19.32
N SER A 161 -11.32 -29.15 19.13
CA SER A 161 -10.03 -29.82 18.86
C SER A 161 -9.90 -30.02 17.34
N ASP A 162 -9.71 -28.94 16.63
CA ASP A 162 -9.61 -28.91 15.16
C ASP A 162 -8.17 -28.81 14.64
N GLY A 163 -7.21 -28.72 15.56
CA GLY A 163 -5.78 -28.60 15.27
C GLY A 163 -5.34 -27.16 15.05
N ASP A 164 -4.04 -26.94 14.98
CA ASP A 164 -3.45 -25.62 14.77
C ASP A 164 -4.04 -24.91 13.53
N GLN A 165 -4.54 -23.71 13.68
CA GLN A 165 -5.18 -22.93 12.64
C GLN A 165 -4.30 -21.77 12.16
N ASN A 166 -4.17 -21.61 10.84
CA ASN A 166 -3.42 -20.50 10.26
C ASN A 166 -4.35 -19.31 10.01
N TYR A 167 -3.86 -18.13 10.35
CA TYR A 167 -4.53 -16.87 10.04
C TYR A 167 -3.50 -15.79 9.66
N THR A 168 -3.98 -14.63 9.24
CA THR A 168 -3.14 -13.55 8.74
C THR A 168 -3.65 -12.22 9.28
N ILE A 169 -2.75 -11.39 9.74
CA ILE A 169 -3.06 -9.97 9.93
C ILE A 169 -2.83 -9.29 8.57
N VAL A 170 -3.92 -8.93 7.93
CA VAL A 170 -3.93 -8.24 6.65
C VAL A 170 -3.68 -6.76 6.90
N LEU A 171 -2.65 -6.22 6.26
CA LEU A 171 -2.34 -4.80 6.23
C LEU A 171 -2.77 -4.25 4.89
N SER A 172 -3.37 -3.07 4.88
CA SER A 172 -3.82 -2.45 3.63
C SER A 172 -3.66 -0.94 3.65
N PRO A 173 -3.39 -0.31 2.49
CA PRO A 173 -3.30 1.15 2.42
C PRO A 173 -4.66 1.80 2.73
N ASP A 174 -4.63 2.97 3.38
CA ASP A 174 -5.83 3.76 3.63
C ASP A 174 -5.86 4.97 2.69
N ASN A 175 -7.03 5.28 2.14
CA ASN A 175 -7.24 6.43 1.25
C ASN A 175 -7.01 7.79 1.94
N LYS A 176 -6.92 7.84 3.27
CA LYS A 176 -6.55 9.01 4.05
C LYS A 176 -5.07 9.34 3.98
N THR A 177 -4.23 8.41 3.49
CA THR A 177 -2.82 8.66 3.23
C THR A 177 -2.67 9.85 2.29
N LYS A 178 -1.88 10.84 2.70
CA LYS A 178 -1.65 12.08 1.94
C LYS A 178 -0.43 11.99 1.03
N ASP A 179 0.60 11.29 1.47
CA ASP A 179 1.80 11.05 0.66
C ASP A 179 1.51 10.06 -0.46
N ASN A 180 1.58 10.55 -1.70
CA ASN A 180 1.31 9.75 -2.89
C ASN A 180 2.30 8.60 -3.10
N ARG A 181 3.51 8.67 -2.53
CA ARG A 181 4.50 7.59 -2.59
C ARG A 181 4.05 6.34 -1.82
N PHE A 182 3.20 6.50 -0.80
CA PHE A 182 2.68 5.43 0.05
C PHE A 182 1.21 5.08 -0.21
N LYS A 183 0.45 5.99 -0.80
CA LYS A 183 -1.02 5.90 -0.90
C LYS A 183 -1.54 4.63 -1.55
N TYR A 184 -0.79 4.08 -2.50
CA TYR A 184 -1.18 2.89 -3.27
C TYR A 184 -0.21 1.72 -3.05
N VAL A 185 0.68 1.84 -2.07
CA VAL A 185 1.60 0.77 -1.71
C VAL A 185 0.96 -0.12 -0.68
N ASP A 186 0.81 -1.39 -1.03
CA ASP A 186 0.26 -2.41 -0.15
C ASP A 186 1.35 -2.94 0.78
N PRO A 187 1.21 -2.77 2.12
CA PRO A 187 2.17 -3.33 3.05
C PRO A 187 2.12 -4.86 3.05
N PRO A 188 3.23 -5.56 3.30
CA PRO A 188 3.18 -7.01 3.44
C PRO A 188 2.34 -7.45 4.63
N ASP A 189 1.55 -8.49 4.42
CA ASP A 189 0.74 -9.13 5.47
C ASP A 189 1.60 -9.97 6.42
N VAL A 190 1.09 -10.21 7.63
CA VAL A 190 1.77 -11.02 8.64
C VAL A 190 1.00 -12.31 8.89
N SER A 191 1.63 -13.44 8.54
CA SER A 191 1.08 -14.77 8.78
C SER A 191 1.36 -15.23 10.21
N LEU A 192 0.37 -15.82 10.85
CA LEU A 192 0.43 -16.41 12.19
C LEU A 192 -0.28 -17.75 12.21
N LYS A 193 -0.05 -18.48 13.29
CA LYS A 193 -0.76 -19.70 13.61
C LYS A 193 -1.27 -19.61 15.06
N ASN A 194 -2.51 -20.07 15.28
CA ASN A 194 -3.04 -20.31 16.61
C ASN A 194 -2.87 -21.79 16.96
N ILE A 195 -2.16 -22.08 18.05
CA ILE A 195 -1.89 -23.44 18.48
C ILE A 195 -3.10 -23.98 19.24
N ASP A 196 -3.66 -25.09 18.75
CA ASP A 196 -4.74 -25.81 19.41
C ASP A 196 -4.26 -26.49 20.69
N LEU A 197 -4.78 -26.07 21.81
CA LEU A 197 -4.52 -26.64 23.13
C LEU A 197 -5.71 -27.43 23.67
N THR A 198 -6.79 -27.51 22.91
CA THR A 198 -7.97 -28.28 23.30
C THR A 198 -7.70 -29.77 23.15
N GLY A 199 -7.73 -30.48 24.27
CA GLY A 199 -7.49 -31.93 24.29
C GLY A 199 -8.60 -32.69 23.57
N LYS A 200 -8.21 -33.61 22.68
CA LYS A 200 -9.16 -34.55 22.06
C LYS A 200 -9.87 -35.35 23.11
N GLY A 201 -11.18 -35.37 23.08
CA GLY A 201 -12.00 -36.22 23.91
C GLY A 201 -11.66 -37.70 23.71
N SER A 202 -11.74 -38.48 24.77
CA SER A 202 -11.56 -39.93 24.72
C SER A 202 -12.78 -40.68 25.19
N TYR A 203 -13.05 -41.78 24.52
CA TYR A 203 -14.16 -42.68 24.90
C TYR A 203 -13.62 -43.78 25.84
N TYR A 204 -14.25 -43.95 26.97
CA TYR A 204 -13.99 -45.08 27.85
C TYR A 204 -15.08 -46.13 27.64
N ILE A 205 -14.73 -47.27 27.10
CA ILE A 205 -15.65 -48.38 26.88
C ILE A 205 -15.35 -49.42 27.97
N SER A 206 -16.36 -49.73 28.80
CA SER A 206 -16.24 -50.80 29.77
C SER A 206 -16.27 -52.19 29.11
N ALA A 207 -15.59 -53.17 29.70
CA ALA A 207 -15.71 -54.55 29.24
C ALA A 207 -17.15 -55.07 29.47
N ILE A 208 -17.63 -55.88 28.57
CA ILE A 208 -18.91 -56.56 28.71
C ILE A 208 -18.78 -57.54 29.90
N SER A 209 -19.62 -57.36 30.91
CA SER A 209 -19.76 -58.34 31.97
C SER A 209 -20.59 -59.53 31.48
N ASN A 210 -20.02 -60.74 31.49
CA ASN A 210 -20.77 -61.97 31.24
C ASN A 210 -21.63 -62.34 32.45
#